data_ea9f03ccadcab25c7267807148540c8b
#
_entry.id   ea9f03ccadcab25c7267807148540c8b
#
_cell.length_a   1.000
_cell.length_b   1.000
_cell.length_c   1.000
_cell.angle_alpha   90.00
_cell.angle_beta   90.00
_cell.angle_gamma   90.00
#
_symmetry.space_group_name_H-M   'P 1'
#
loop_
_entity.id
_entity.type
_entity.pdbx_description
1 polymer ?
#
loop_
_entity_poly.entity_id
_entity_poly.type
_entity_poly.pdbx_seq_one_letter_code
_entity_poly.pdbx_strand_id
1 'polypeptide(L)'
;TRCTTNAGATSASRQTYISGNAVKEAAEKLADVLLSEAVSILRVPKSALVLRGGFVIDSGNPDSKVELSVLAQHANQKGIPLKWQGYFDPETVPLDPDTGQGVPYATYAFAGQLVLLTVDTLTGDVSVEKVFAAHDVGKAIHPENVKGQICGGVAMGIGFALMEEFIPGQTISMKDYHIPTAADVPEIIPII
;
A
#
# COMPACT_ATOMS: atom_id res chain seq x y z
N THR A 1 5.30 1.04 -18.47
CA THR A 1 3.87 0.77 -18.64
C THR A 1 3.51 0.16 -20.00
N ARG A 2 4.33 0.34 -21.05
CA ARG A 2 4.07 -0.31 -22.36
C ARG A 2 4.23 -1.84 -22.32
N CYS A 3 4.92 -2.38 -21.33
CA CYS A 3 5.23 -3.80 -21.20
C CYS A 3 4.45 -4.49 -20.06
N THR A 4 3.58 -3.79 -19.37
CA THR A 4 2.76 -4.35 -18.28
C THR A 4 1.31 -4.49 -18.73
N THR A 5 0.64 -5.52 -18.22
CA THR A 5 -0.79 -5.70 -18.43
C THR A 5 -1.58 -4.63 -17.66
N ASN A 6 -2.80 -4.37 -18.11
CA ASN A 6 -3.71 -3.47 -17.39
C ASN A 6 -4.19 -4.15 -16.10
N ALA A 7 -3.85 -3.59 -14.96
CA ALA A 7 -4.26 -4.06 -13.64
C ALA A 7 -5.59 -3.46 -13.16
N GLY A 8 -6.28 -2.70 -14.01
CA GLY A 8 -7.53 -2.01 -13.68
C GLY A 8 -7.31 -0.68 -12.93
N ALA A 9 -8.39 -0.11 -12.45
CA ALA A 9 -8.37 1.18 -11.76
C ALA A 9 -7.68 1.09 -10.39
N THR A 10 -6.97 2.15 -10.03
CA THR A 10 -6.44 2.35 -8.67
C THR A 10 -7.56 2.86 -7.79
N SER A 11 -8.23 1.97 -7.07
CA SER A 11 -9.32 2.30 -6.14
C SER A 11 -9.33 1.34 -4.96
N ALA A 12 -10.03 1.68 -3.89
CA ALA A 12 -10.18 0.87 -2.68
C ALA A 12 -8.83 0.41 -2.08
N SER A 13 -7.78 1.23 -2.19
CA SER A 13 -6.42 0.95 -1.69
C SER A 13 -5.81 -0.37 -2.17
N ARG A 14 -6.23 -0.86 -3.33
CA ARG A 14 -5.87 -2.20 -3.84
C ARG A 14 -4.43 -2.34 -4.33
N GLN A 15 -3.71 -1.24 -4.62
CA GLN A 15 -2.42 -1.31 -5.31
C GLN A 15 -1.37 -2.12 -4.55
N THR A 16 -1.19 -1.88 -3.25
CA THR A 16 -0.22 -2.63 -2.45
C THR A 16 -0.59 -4.10 -2.37
N TYR A 17 -1.86 -4.41 -2.11
CA TYR A 17 -2.32 -5.79 -1.93
C TYR A 17 -2.36 -6.56 -3.25
N ILE A 18 -2.99 -6.04 -4.28
CA ILE A 18 -3.19 -6.77 -5.55
C ILE A 18 -1.94 -6.66 -6.44
N SER A 19 -1.61 -5.44 -6.88
CA SER A 19 -0.48 -5.23 -7.79
C SER A 19 0.85 -5.54 -7.13
N GLY A 20 1.00 -5.24 -5.84
CA GLY A 20 2.20 -5.54 -5.06
C GLY A 20 2.48 -7.05 -4.98
N ASN A 21 1.48 -7.88 -4.73
CA ASN A 21 1.66 -9.34 -4.70
C ASN A 21 1.96 -9.91 -6.09
N ALA A 22 1.36 -9.39 -7.16
CA ALA A 22 1.70 -9.78 -8.52
C ALA A 22 3.16 -9.43 -8.87
N VAL A 23 3.63 -8.24 -8.49
CA VAL A 23 5.04 -7.84 -8.67
C VAL A 23 5.96 -8.74 -7.84
N LYS A 24 5.59 -9.03 -6.59
CA LYS A 24 6.34 -9.94 -5.72
C LYS A 24 6.52 -11.32 -6.36
N GLU A 25 5.44 -11.91 -6.87
CA GLU A 25 5.50 -13.22 -7.54
C GLU A 25 6.44 -13.20 -8.76
N ALA A 26 6.35 -12.17 -9.59
CA ALA A 26 7.24 -12.03 -10.75
C ALA A 26 8.70 -11.88 -10.33
N ALA A 27 8.97 -11.11 -9.28
CA ALA A 27 10.31 -10.90 -8.74
C ALA A 27 10.89 -12.18 -8.10
N GLU A 28 10.08 -12.95 -7.39
CA GLU A 28 10.48 -14.22 -6.79
C GLU A 28 10.88 -15.24 -7.87
N LYS A 29 10.12 -15.34 -8.96
CA LYS A 29 10.45 -16.19 -10.12
C LYS A 29 11.78 -15.80 -10.75
N LEU A 30 12.03 -14.50 -10.93
CA LEU A 30 13.31 -14.02 -11.47
C LEU A 30 14.44 -14.25 -10.49
N ALA A 31 14.24 -13.97 -9.20
CA ALA A 31 15.23 -14.21 -8.15
C ALA A 31 15.64 -15.69 -8.10
N ASP A 32 14.68 -16.59 -8.24
CA ASP A 32 14.93 -18.04 -8.26
C ASP A 32 15.87 -18.46 -9.40
N VAL A 33 15.66 -17.90 -10.59
CA VAL A 33 16.55 -18.12 -11.75
C VAL A 33 17.97 -17.59 -11.45
N LEU A 34 18.09 -16.36 -10.97
CA LEU A 34 19.40 -15.75 -10.70
C LEU A 34 20.15 -16.47 -9.59
N LEU A 35 19.47 -16.89 -8.53
CA LEU A 35 20.06 -17.71 -7.47
C LEU A 35 20.52 -19.06 -8.00
N SER A 36 19.74 -19.70 -8.87
CA SER A 36 20.11 -20.99 -9.48
C SER A 36 21.35 -20.86 -10.36
N GLU A 37 21.46 -19.79 -11.12
CA GLU A 37 22.68 -19.51 -11.92
C GLU A 37 23.90 -19.23 -11.01
N ALA A 38 23.71 -18.52 -9.89
CA ALA A 38 24.77 -18.25 -8.94
C ALA A 38 25.34 -19.52 -8.27
N VAL A 39 24.53 -20.54 -8.04
CA VAL A 39 24.99 -21.85 -7.53
C VAL A 39 26.12 -22.41 -8.39
N SER A 40 25.98 -22.34 -9.72
CA SER A 40 26.99 -22.87 -10.64
C SER A 40 28.30 -22.08 -10.63
N ILE A 41 28.24 -20.78 -10.33
CA ILE A 41 29.41 -19.87 -10.32
C ILE A 41 30.09 -19.89 -8.95
N LEU A 42 29.33 -19.73 -7.88
CA LEU A 42 29.85 -19.62 -6.51
C LEU A 42 30.13 -21.00 -5.87
N ARG A 43 29.55 -22.07 -6.44
CA ARG A 43 29.68 -23.46 -5.95
C ARG A 43 29.23 -23.66 -4.52
N VAL A 44 28.18 -22.95 -4.12
CA VAL A 44 27.54 -23.06 -2.81
C VAL A 44 26.05 -23.41 -2.98
N PRO A 45 25.41 -24.05 -2.00
CA PRO A 45 24.01 -24.40 -2.11
C PRO A 45 23.14 -23.15 -2.16
N LYS A 46 22.04 -23.21 -2.90
CA LYS A 46 21.09 -22.10 -3.09
C LYS A 46 20.60 -21.50 -1.76
N SER A 47 20.44 -22.35 -0.73
CA SER A 47 20.01 -21.95 0.62
C SER A 47 21.01 -21.05 1.35
N ALA A 48 22.28 -21.05 0.93
CA ALA A 48 23.31 -20.16 1.46
C ALA A 48 23.41 -18.83 0.71
N LEU A 49 22.65 -18.65 -0.38
CA LEU A 49 22.73 -17.47 -1.23
C LEU A 49 21.66 -16.45 -0.85
N VAL A 50 22.05 -15.16 -0.82
CA VAL A 50 21.16 -14.03 -0.59
C VAL A 50 21.34 -12.97 -1.66
N LEU A 51 20.21 -12.39 -2.09
CA LEU A 51 20.12 -11.29 -3.05
C LEU A 51 20.19 -9.96 -2.28
N ARG A 52 21.26 -9.18 -2.48
CA ARG A 52 21.41 -7.90 -1.78
C ARG A 52 22.28 -6.93 -2.56
N GLY A 53 21.82 -5.65 -2.66
CA GLY A 53 22.63 -4.55 -3.20
C GLY A 53 23.13 -4.75 -4.63
N GLY A 54 22.40 -5.45 -5.49
CA GLY A 54 22.82 -5.73 -6.87
C GLY A 54 23.71 -6.96 -7.04
N PHE A 55 23.90 -7.74 -5.96
CA PHE A 55 24.72 -8.95 -5.94
C PHE A 55 23.93 -10.16 -5.40
N VAL A 56 24.35 -11.36 -5.82
CA VAL A 56 24.11 -12.60 -5.10
C VAL A 56 25.35 -12.90 -4.26
N ILE A 57 25.17 -13.10 -2.98
CA ILE A 57 26.22 -13.20 -1.97
C ILE A 57 26.06 -14.52 -1.23
N ASP A 58 27.17 -15.21 -0.96
CA ASP A 58 27.22 -16.31 -0.02
C ASP A 58 27.09 -15.79 1.42
N SER A 59 26.03 -16.18 2.12
CA SER A 59 25.78 -15.76 3.51
C SER A 59 26.87 -16.20 4.50
N GLY A 60 27.60 -17.28 4.20
CA GLY A 60 28.73 -17.77 4.98
C GLY A 60 30.06 -17.07 4.66
N ASN A 61 30.18 -16.45 3.50
CA ASN A 61 31.37 -15.72 3.06
C ASN A 61 30.98 -14.49 2.23
N PRO A 62 30.80 -13.30 2.83
CA PRO A 62 30.35 -12.09 2.12
C PRO A 62 31.28 -11.58 1.00
N ASP A 63 32.52 -12.01 0.98
CA ASP A 63 33.45 -11.69 -0.10
C ASP A 63 33.20 -12.55 -1.35
N SER A 64 32.58 -13.71 -1.19
CA SER A 64 32.11 -14.60 -2.27
C SER A 64 30.78 -14.08 -2.80
N LYS A 65 30.83 -13.29 -3.87
CA LYS A 65 29.64 -12.66 -4.47
C LYS A 65 29.77 -12.55 -5.98
N VAL A 66 28.63 -12.49 -6.64
CA VAL A 66 28.52 -12.28 -8.09
C VAL A 66 27.50 -11.20 -8.39
N GLU A 67 27.80 -10.32 -9.31
CA GLU A 67 26.92 -9.23 -9.74
C GLU A 67 25.73 -9.77 -10.54
N LEU A 68 24.55 -9.17 -10.37
CA LEU A 68 23.34 -9.56 -11.10
C LEU A 68 23.48 -9.41 -12.62
N SER A 69 24.25 -8.44 -13.09
CA SER A 69 24.55 -8.24 -14.51
C SER A 69 25.27 -9.45 -15.11
N VAL A 70 26.23 -10.04 -14.39
CA VAL A 70 26.98 -11.23 -14.80
C VAL A 70 26.06 -12.45 -14.85
N LEU A 71 25.19 -12.62 -13.82
CA LEU A 71 24.22 -13.70 -13.80
C LEU A 71 23.19 -13.57 -14.92
N ALA A 72 22.76 -12.37 -15.23
CA ALA A 72 21.84 -12.12 -16.33
C ALA A 72 22.47 -12.45 -17.70
N GLN A 73 23.73 -12.11 -17.90
CA GLN A 73 24.47 -12.49 -19.12
C GLN A 73 24.62 -13.99 -19.23
N HIS A 74 24.97 -14.67 -18.14
CA HIS A 74 25.14 -16.13 -18.11
C HIS A 74 23.81 -16.85 -18.38
N ALA A 75 22.72 -16.42 -17.77
CA ALA A 75 21.38 -16.95 -18.03
C ALA A 75 20.97 -16.75 -19.51
N ASN A 76 21.22 -15.54 -20.05
CA ASN A 76 20.90 -15.22 -21.43
C ASN A 76 21.69 -16.08 -22.44
N GLN A 77 22.98 -16.36 -22.18
CA GLN A 77 23.79 -17.26 -23.00
C GLN A 77 23.25 -18.68 -23.02
N LYS A 78 22.59 -19.12 -21.94
CA LYS A 78 21.94 -20.42 -21.83
C LYS A 78 20.51 -20.44 -22.39
N GLY A 79 19.99 -19.31 -22.89
CA GLY A 79 18.60 -19.20 -23.36
C GLY A 79 17.58 -19.21 -22.22
N ILE A 80 18.00 -18.95 -20.97
CA ILE A 80 17.10 -18.92 -19.82
C ILE A 80 16.33 -17.59 -19.81
N PRO A 81 15.01 -17.57 -19.72
CA PRO A 81 14.23 -16.34 -19.76
C PRO A 81 14.47 -15.47 -18.52
N LEU A 82 14.70 -14.16 -18.74
CA LEU A 82 14.86 -13.15 -17.69
C LEU A 82 13.64 -12.23 -17.58
N LYS A 83 12.53 -12.61 -18.22
CA LYS A 83 11.28 -11.88 -18.19
C LYS A 83 10.18 -12.78 -17.63
N TRP A 84 9.61 -12.35 -16.51
CA TRP A 84 8.56 -13.08 -15.81
C TRP A 84 7.33 -12.21 -15.59
N GLN A 85 6.18 -12.86 -15.55
CA GLN A 85 4.91 -12.25 -15.20
C GLN A 85 4.39 -12.88 -13.91
N GLY A 86 3.96 -12.03 -12.98
CA GLY A 86 3.22 -12.42 -11.80
C GLY A 86 1.75 -12.10 -11.96
N TYR A 87 0.93 -12.87 -11.28
CA TYR A 87 -0.52 -12.70 -11.23
C TYR A 87 -1.00 -12.92 -9.80
N PHE A 88 -1.87 -12.05 -9.34
CA PHE A 88 -2.49 -12.18 -8.02
C PHE A 88 -3.94 -11.71 -8.10
N ASP A 89 -4.84 -12.61 -7.82
CA ASP A 89 -6.29 -12.36 -7.81
C ASP A 89 -6.90 -13.18 -6.67
N PRO A 90 -7.17 -12.57 -5.51
CA PRO A 90 -7.76 -13.27 -4.39
C PRO A 90 -9.21 -13.65 -4.71
N GLU A 91 -9.63 -14.78 -4.18
CA GLU A 91 -11.01 -15.26 -4.34
C GLU A 91 -12.01 -14.26 -3.74
N THR A 92 -12.95 -13.82 -4.56
CA THR A 92 -14.05 -12.94 -4.16
C THR A 92 -15.33 -13.40 -4.83
N VAL A 93 -16.46 -13.14 -4.17
CA VAL A 93 -17.80 -13.38 -4.73
C VAL A 93 -18.48 -12.04 -4.91
N PRO A 94 -18.79 -11.63 -6.15
CA PRO A 94 -19.51 -10.37 -6.39
C PRO A 94 -20.80 -10.29 -5.58
N LEU A 95 -21.21 -9.07 -5.28
CA LEU A 95 -22.52 -8.84 -4.66
C LEU A 95 -23.63 -9.26 -5.64
N ASP A 96 -24.55 -10.05 -5.17
CA ASP A 96 -25.79 -10.35 -5.88
C ASP A 96 -26.61 -9.06 -6.01
N PRO A 97 -27.05 -8.65 -7.21
CA PRO A 97 -27.73 -7.38 -7.42
C PRO A 97 -29.10 -7.28 -6.75
N ASP A 98 -29.76 -8.41 -6.52
CA ASP A 98 -31.11 -8.44 -5.96
C ASP A 98 -31.10 -8.52 -4.43
N THR A 99 -30.15 -9.28 -3.87
CA THR A 99 -30.07 -9.54 -2.42
C THR A 99 -29.00 -8.71 -1.71
N GLY A 100 -28.03 -8.17 -2.45
CA GLY A 100 -26.88 -7.47 -1.88
C GLY A 100 -25.89 -8.39 -1.14
N GLN A 101 -26.05 -9.71 -1.25
CA GLN A 101 -25.21 -10.69 -0.56
C GLN A 101 -24.01 -11.07 -1.43
N GLY A 102 -22.87 -11.32 -0.79
CA GLY A 102 -21.63 -11.73 -1.47
C GLY A 102 -20.42 -11.59 -0.55
N VAL A 103 -19.23 -11.88 -1.09
CA VAL A 103 -17.92 -11.68 -0.42
C VAL A 103 -17.01 -10.92 -1.37
N PRO A 104 -17.31 -9.63 -1.62
CA PRO A 104 -16.61 -8.84 -2.65
C PRO A 104 -15.21 -8.40 -2.24
N TYR A 105 -14.84 -8.58 -0.97
CA TYR A 105 -13.56 -8.19 -0.42
C TYR A 105 -12.82 -9.39 0.17
N ALA A 106 -11.57 -9.59 -0.26
CA ALA A 106 -10.72 -10.65 0.26
C ALA A 106 -10.11 -10.31 1.64
N THR A 107 -10.05 -9.03 1.99
CA THR A 107 -9.51 -8.53 3.26
C THR A 107 -10.35 -7.38 3.78
N TYR A 108 -10.38 -7.22 5.10
CA TYR A 108 -11.04 -6.13 5.78
C TYR A 108 -10.02 -5.35 6.60
N ALA A 109 -10.14 -4.01 6.59
CA ALA A 109 -9.39 -3.14 7.48
C ALA A 109 -10.24 -2.85 8.72
N PHE A 110 -9.64 -2.95 9.90
CA PHE A 110 -10.29 -2.59 11.15
C PHE A 110 -9.72 -1.27 11.66
N ALA A 111 -10.59 -0.41 12.16
CA ALA A 111 -10.20 0.87 12.71
C ALA A 111 -11.04 1.23 13.94
N GLY A 112 -10.41 1.97 14.85
CA GLY A 112 -11.09 2.59 16.00
C GLY A 112 -10.60 4.01 16.16
N GLN A 113 -11.53 4.94 16.46
CA GLN A 113 -11.18 6.33 16.68
C GLN A 113 -11.75 6.82 18.00
N LEU A 114 -10.94 7.60 18.73
CA LEU A 114 -11.34 8.32 19.93
C LEU A 114 -11.13 9.82 19.71
N VAL A 115 -12.19 10.60 19.88
CA VAL A 115 -12.17 12.04 19.68
C VAL A 115 -12.39 12.73 21.02
N LEU A 116 -11.50 13.64 21.39
CA LEU A 116 -11.69 14.58 22.50
C LEU A 116 -12.19 15.89 21.94
N LEU A 117 -13.35 16.33 22.42
CA LEU A 117 -13.97 17.57 21.96
C LEU A 117 -14.70 18.28 23.10
N THR A 118 -14.88 19.57 22.94
CA THR A 118 -15.70 20.42 23.80
C THR A 118 -16.87 20.98 23.00
N VAL A 119 -18.03 21.03 23.60
CA VAL A 119 -19.24 21.63 23.01
C VAL A 119 -19.72 22.77 23.91
N ASP A 120 -19.86 23.98 23.36
CA ASP A 120 -20.58 25.06 24.02
C ASP A 120 -22.08 24.78 23.92
N THR A 121 -22.70 24.46 25.04
CA THR A 121 -24.11 24.12 25.09
C THR A 121 -25.08 25.28 24.88
N LEU A 122 -24.57 26.52 24.88
CA LEU A 122 -25.38 27.71 24.61
C LEU A 122 -25.37 28.07 23.11
N THR A 123 -24.20 27.96 22.46
CA THR A 123 -24.06 28.31 21.05
C THR A 123 -24.14 27.09 20.12
N GLY A 124 -23.82 25.91 20.62
CA GLY A 124 -23.69 24.71 19.83
C GLY A 124 -22.32 24.57 19.18
N ASP A 125 -21.38 25.49 19.43
CA ASP A 125 -20.03 25.43 18.86
C ASP A 125 -19.26 24.20 19.34
N VAL A 126 -18.62 23.51 18.41
CA VAL A 126 -17.82 22.30 18.67
C VAL A 126 -16.36 22.59 18.42
N SER A 127 -15.52 22.34 19.43
CA SER A 127 -14.05 22.40 19.31
C SER A 127 -13.47 21.01 19.48
N VAL A 128 -12.83 20.48 18.43
CA VAL A 128 -12.11 19.21 18.48
C VAL A 128 -10.68 19.46 18.96
N GLU A 129 -10.34 18.86 20.10
CA GLU A 129 -9.03 19.06 20.74
C GLU A 129 -7.99 18.06 20.27
N LYS A 130 -8.39 16.79 20.16
CA LYS A 130 -7.47 15.69 19.80
C LYS A 130 -8.21 14.49 19.22
N VAL A 131 -7.57 13.80 18.27
CA VAL A 131 -8.08 12.56 17.70
C VAL A 131 -7.01 11.46 17.79
N PHE A 132 -7.36 10.34 18.40
CA PHE A 132 -6.58 9.09 18.34
C PHE A 132 -7.20 8.21 17.27
N ALA A 133 -6.43 7.86 16.25
CA ALA A 133 -6.91 7.07 15.10
C ALA A 133 -6.09 5.79 14.96
N ALA A 134 -6.63 4.69 15.46
CA ALA A 134 -6.01 3.38 15.39
C ALA A 134 -6.52 2.63 14.15
N HIS A 135 -5.60 2.09 13.34
CA HIS A 135 -5.90 1.36 12.12
C HIS A 135 -5.06 0.09 12.02
N ASP A 136 -5.72 -1.03 11.83
CA ASP A 136 -5.06 -2.27 11.43
C ASP A 136 -4.86 -2.25 9.91
N VAL A 137 -3.62 -2.04 9.50
CA VAL A 137 -3.21 -2.04 8.09
C VAL A 137 -2.38 -3.27 7.73
N GLY A 138 -2.30 -4.26 8.64
CA GLY A 138 -1.40 -5.39 8.53
C GLY A 138 0.07 -4.90 8.53
N LYS A 139 0.90 -5.44 7.62
CA LYS A 139 2.28 -5.01 7.50
C LYS A 139 2.37 -3.68 6.72
N ALA A 140 2.62 -2.59 7.43
CA ALA A 140 2.84 -1.29 6.80
C ALA A 140 4.14 -1.29 5.96
N ILE A 141 4.00 -1.15 4.63
CA ILE A 141 5.15 -1.09 3.70
C ILE A 141 5.90 0.23 3.86
N HIS A 142 5.17 1.33 4.08
CA HIS A 142 5.73 2.65 4.32
C HIS A 142 4.96 3.32 5.48
N PRO A 143 5.38 3.10 6.74
CA PRO A 143 4.64 3.55 7.94
C PRO A 143 4.29 5.04 7.93
N GLU A 144 5.22 5.91 7.54
CA GLU A 144 4.98 7.36 7.52
C GLU A 144 3.91 7.78 6.51
N ASN A 145 3.87 7.14 5.33
CA ASN A 145 2.81 7.40 4.36
C ASN A 145 1.45 6.87 4.87
N VAL A 146 1.43 5.75 5.59
CA VAL A 146 0.21 5.23 6.22
C VAL A 146 -0.33 6.23 7.24
N LYS A 147 0.53 6.73 8.15
CA LYS A 147 0.16 7.76 9.11
C LYS A 147 -0.37 9.03 8.42
N GLY A 148 0.31 9.48 7.35
CA GLY A 148 -0.14 10.61 6.55
C GLY A 148 -1.54 10.43 5.96
N GLN A 149 -1.86 9.22 5.45
CA GLN A 149 -3.19 8.90 4.94
C GLN A 149 -4.24 8.89 6.06
N ILE A 150 -3.91 8.36 7.24
CA ILE A 150 -4.80 8.38 8.41
C ILE A 150 -5.09 9.83 8.83
N CYS A 151 -4.06 10.67 8.97
CA CYS A 151 -4.23 12.07 9.34
C CYS A 151 -5.08 12.84 8.31
N GLY A 152 -4.84 12.62 7.01
CA GLY A 152 -5.64 13.23 5.95
C GLY A 152 -7.09 12.77 5.98
N GLY A 153 -7.35 11.50 6.21
CA GLY A 153 -8.71 10.96 6.34
C GLY A 153 -9.45 11.55 7.55
N VAL A 154 -8.77 11.70 8.69
CA VAL A 154 -9.35 12.33 9.88
C VAL A 154 -9.67 13.81 9.62
N ALA A 155 -8.76 14.57 9.00
CA ALA A 155 -9.00 15.95 8.65
C ALA A 155 -10.22 16.13 7.72
N MET A 156 -10.34 15.26 6.70
CA MET A 156 -11.53 15.23 5.84
C MET A 156 -12.81 14.89 6.64
N GLY A 157 -12.73 13.94 7.56
CA GLY A 157 -13.86 13.58 8.43
C GLY A 157 -14.33 14.74 9.32
N ILE A 158 -13.41 15.52 9.87
CA ILE A 158 -13.72 16.74 10.66
C ILE A 158 -14.40 17.77 9.76
N GLY A 159 -13.85 18.01 8.56
CA GLY A 159 -14.44 18.93 7.59
C GLY A 159 -15.87 18.54 7.25
N PHE A 160 -16.09 17.30 6.89
CA PHE A 160 -17.40 16.78 6.54
C PHE A 160 -18.42 16.87 7.70
N ALA A 161 -17.95 16.68 8.95
CA ALA A 161 -18.82 16.70 10.13
C ALA A 161 -19.19 18.12 10.60
N LEU A 162 -18.28 19.10 10.46
CA LEU A 162 -18.40 20.40 11.15
C LEU A 162 -18.40 21.62 10.23
N MET A 163 -17.91 21.52 9.00
CA MET A 163 -17.63 22.70 8.16
C MET A 163 -18.22 22.63 6.76
N GLU A 164 -18.18 21.45 6.13
CA GLU A 164 -18.50 21.30 4.72
C GLU A 164 -20.01 21.19 4.52
N GLU A 165 -20.56 22.09 3.70
CA GLU A 165 -21.97 22.03 3.35
C GLU A 165 -22.15 22.36 1.85
N PHE A 166 -22.79 21.46 1.13
CA PHE A 166 -23.16 21.69 -0.26
C PHE A 166 -24.65 22.05 -0.37
N ILE A 167 -24.92 23.32 -0.69
CA ILE A 167 -26.28 23.81 -0.91
C ILE A 167 -26.49 24.02 -2.40
N PRO A 168 -27.37 23.22 -3.10
CA PRO A 168 -27.61 23.38 -4.52
C PRO A 168 -28.04 24.80 -4.89
N GLY A 169 -27.37 25.40 -5.88
CA GLY A 169 -27.62 26.76 -6.36
C GLY A 169 -26.99 27.87 -5.53
N GLN A 170 -26.38 27.56 -4.38
CA GLN A 170 -25.65 28.51 -3.54
C GLN A 170 -24.16 28.19 -3.49
N THR A 171 -23.80 26.94 -3.26
CA THR A 171 -22.40 26.47 -3.29
C THR A 171 -21.95 26.34 -4.74
N ILE A 172 -21.45 27.41 -5.33
CA ILE A 172 -21.08 27.47 -6.76
C ILE A 172 -19.56 27.49 -6.99
N SER A 173 -18.79 27.64 -5.92
CA SER A 173 -17.32 27.66 -5.98
C SER A 173 -16.70 27.11 -4.69
N MET A 174 -15.38 26.85 -4.72
CA MET A 174 -14.61 26.42 -3.54
C MET A 174 -14.54 27.50 -2.45
N LYS A 175 -14.95 28.73 -2.71
CA LYS A 175 -15.09 29.77 -1.69
C LYS A 175 -16.32 29.57 -0.83
N ASP A 176 -17.33 28.93 -1.39
CA ASP A 176 -18.62 28.69 -0.74
C ASP A 176 -18.64 27.32 -0.04
N TYR A 177 -17.64 26.47 -0.35
CA TYR A 177 -17.48 25.15 0.24
C TYR A 177 -16.27 25.16 1.17
N HIS A 178 -16.55 25.26 2.48
CA HIS A 178 -15.51 25.44 3.50
C HIS A 178 -14.89 24.08 3.89
N ILE A 179 -13.69 23.82 3.36
CA ILE A 179 -12.86 22.69 3.82
C ILE A 179 -11.96 23.14 5.00
N PRO A 180 -11.56 22.24 5.91
CA PRO A 180 -10.66 22.58 7.00
C PRO A 180 -9.31 23.11 6.49
N THR A 181 -8.86 24.19 7.11
CA THR A 181 -7.49 24.70 6.96
C THR A 181 -6.57 24.02 7.97
N ALA A 182 -5.26 24.25 7.87
CA ALA A 182 -4.31 23.73 8.85
C ALA A 182 -4.55 24.25 10.29
N ALA A 183 -5.26 25.36 10.44
CA ALA A 183 -5.62 25.91 11.75
C ALA A 183 -6.84 25.22 12.38
N ASP A 184 -7.67 24.58 11.58
CA ASP A 184 -8.90 23.91 12.01
C ASP A 184 -8.67 22.43 12.39
N VAL A 185 -7.52 21.88 11.98
CA VAL A 185 -7.19 20.47 12.23
C VAL A 185 -6.52 20.34 13.61
N PRO A 186 -7.09 19.53 14.52
CA PRO A 186 -6.52 19.30 15.83
C PRO A 186 -5.26 18.43 15.78
N GLU A 187 -4.66 18.16 16.93
CA GLU A 187 -3.63 17.13 17.04
C GLU A 187 -4.22 15.74 16.72
N ILE A 188 -3.68 15.09 15.69
CA ILE A 188 -4.07 13.73 15.29
C ILE A 188 -2.95 12.76 15.66
N ILE A 189 -3.26 11.71 16.41
CA ILE A 189 -2.32 10.67 16.83
C ILE A 189 -2.67 9.38 16.08
N PRO A 190 -2.00 9.10 14.95
CA PRO A 190 -2.18 7.86 14.20
C PRO A 190 -1.48 6.69 14.90
N ILE A 191 -2.18 5.57 15.07
CA ILE A 191 -1.70 4.32 15.64
C ILE A 191 -1.84 3.24 14.57
N ILE A 192 -0.74 2.51 14.24
CA ILE A 192 -0.71 1.46 13.23
C ILE A 192 0.01 0.23 13.73
#